data_7b0b939562c3da5d937947a4b03e457b
#
_entry.id   7b0b939562c3da5d937947a4b03e457b
#
_cell.length_a   1.000
_cell.length_b   1.000
_cell.length_c   1.000
_cell.angle_alpha   90.00
_cell.angle_beta   90.00
_cell.angle_gamma   90.00
#
_symmetry.space_group_name_H-M   'P 1'
#
loop_
_entity.id
_entity.type
_entity.pdbx_description
1 polymer ?
#
loop_
_entity_poly.entity_id
_entity_poly.type
_entity_poly.pdbx_seq_one_letter_code
_entity_poly.pdbx_strand_id
1 'polypeptide(L)'
;MAEQKQFLDVIDRDTAQELFHQAIDLQPLECEIVPLAEALGRVLAIDVISQHNVPSFDRSNYDGFAVRAEDTHGASETNPIRLQQLPESIATAVVPQMEVTAAATIPIATGGMIPRGADAVLMVEHSGTENDQVLVYRNIHSGFGVAYAGTDITVGEMVLRQGQILTSRETGVLAAIGEADISVVRKPKVAIVSTGDEIIAPGEPMQVAMVYDSNARILADAVRECGGAPVYQGIVRDDEDELQAIVDKSLAECDVVLLSGGTSKGEGDLCCNVVEKLDDPGIVAHGVALKPGKPICLAGSGGKPIVILPGFPTSAIFTFHEFVAPVIRRLAGSTMKSPATVAAKMAVKVNSEIGRMEFLLVGLVEANEAFVAYPMGKGSGSVTTFSHADGFVTIDRHHEIVAANEDINVTLLGRNLQIADLVVIGSHCTGIDLLLAELQRQGVNSKLISVGSTAGVAAARR
;
A
#
# COMPACT_ATOMS: atom_id res chain seq x y z
N MET A 1 -41.26 16.89 -24.46
CA MET A 1 -39.90 16.93 -25.01
C MET A 1 -39.03 17.52 -23.91
N ALA A 2 -38.26 16.72 -23.22
CA ALA A 2 -37.29 17.22 -22.25
C ALA A 2 -36.19 17.98 -22.99
N GLU A 3 -35.87 19.19 -22.57
CA GLU A 3 -34.73 19.94 -23.09
C GLU A 3 -33.47 19.12 -22.86
N GLN A 4 -32.88 18.57 -23.93
CA GLN A 4 -31.56 17.97 -23.89
C GLN A 4 -30.57 19.03 -23.44
N LYS A 5 -30.03 18.95 -22.21
CA LYS A 5 -28.84 19.69 -21.81
C LYS A 5 -27.64 19.16 -22.63
N GLN A 6 -27.41 19.77 -23.77
CA GLN A 6 -26.42 19.35 -24.77
C GLN A 6 -24.97 19.57 -24.36
N PHE A 7 -24.71 20.25 -23.23
CA PHE A 7 -23.38 20.61 -22.78
C PHE A 7 -23.20 20.32 -21.29
N LEU A 8 -22.12 19.59 -20.96
CA LEU A 8 -21.64 19.46 -19.61
C LEU A 8 -21.16 20.83 -19.11
N ASP A 9 -21.52 21.21 -17.90
CA ASP A 9 -20.97 22.40 -17.23
C ASP A 9 -19.59 22.06 -16.68
N VAL A 10 -18.58 22.18 -17.56
CA VAL A 10 -17.22 21.69 -17.28
C VAL A 10 -16.49 22.67 -16.39
N ILE A 11 -16.22 22.27 -15.17
CA ILE A 11 -15.42 23.03 -14.21
C ILE A 11 -13.97 22.55 -14.15
N ASP A 12 -13.08 23.34 -13.57
CA ASP A 12 -11.70 22.91 -13.37
C ASP A 12 -11.58 21.88 -12.25
N ARG A 13 -10.46 21.16 -12.26
CA ARG A 13 -10.19 20.05 -11.34
C ARG A 13 -10.19 20.47 -9.87
N ASP A 14 -9.59 21.60 -9.55
CA ASP A 14 -9.42 22.05 -8.17
C ASP A 14 -10.76 22.47 -7.58
N THR A 15 -11.55 23.25 -8.35
CA THR A 15 -12.93 23.61 -7.99
C THR A 15 -13.82 22.37 -7.82
N ALA A 16 -13.71 21.37 -8.71
CA ALA A 16 -14.46 20.14 -8.60
C ALA A 16 -14.12 19.38 -7.31
N GLN A 17 -12.85 19.30 -6.97
CA GLN A 17 -12.38 18.65 -5.75
C GLN A 17 -12.86 19.38 -4.48
N GLU A 18 -12.78 20.71 -4.47
CA GLU A 18 -13.27 21.52 -3.34
C GLU A 18 -14.77 21.33 -3.12
N LEU A 19 -15.58 21.45 -4.16
CA LEU A 19 -17.02 21.23 -4.07
C LEU A 19 -17.36 19.82 -3.58
N PHE A 20 -16.67 18.82 -4.11
CA PHE A 20 -16.87 17.43 -3.70
C PHE A 20 -16.50 17.20 -2.22
N HIS A 21 -15.36 17.73 -1.77
CA HIS A 21 -14.95 17.60 -0.37
C HIS A 21 -15.87 18.34 0.61
N GLN A 22 -16.54 19.42 0.17
CA GLN A 22 -17.52 20.14 0.98
C GLN A 22 -18.85 19.39 1.09
N ALA A 23 -19.17 18.55 0.12
CA ALA A 23 -20.40 17.79 0.01
C ALA A 23 -20.40 16.47 0.81
N ILE A 24 -19.25 16.02 1.32
CA ILE A 24 -19.09 14.70 1.91
C ILE A 24 -18.39 14.76 3.28
N ASP A 25 -18.66 13.76 4.12
CA ASP A 25 -17.91 13.61 5.38
C ASP A 25 -16.58 12.89 5.10
N LEU A 26 -15.48 13.56 5.46
CA LEU A 26 -14.11 13.06 5.28
C LEU A 26 -13.44 12.64 6.60
N GLN A 27 -14.21 12.50 7.67
CA GLN A 27 -13.64 12.01 8.92
C GLN A 27 -13.33 10.51 8.82
N PRO A 28 -12.26 10.03 9.47
CA PRO A 28 -12.04 8.61 9.63
C PRO A 28 -13.29 7.91 10.18
N LEU A 29 -13.59 6.72 9.67
CA LEU A 29 -14.71 5.92 10.16
C LEU A 29 -14.48 5.46 11.59
N GLU A 30 -15.53 4.92 12.23
CA GLU A 30 -15.46 4.35 13.56
C GLU A 30 -14.41 3.24 13.66
N CYS A 31 -13.91 3.02 14.88
CA CYS A 31 -12.96 1.95 15.14
C CYS A 31 -13.67 0.59 15.28
N GLU A 32 -12.96 -0.46 14.91
CA GLU A 32 -13.34 -1.85 15.15
C GLU A 32 -12.16 -2.61 15.76
N ILE A 33 -12.46 -3.71 16.47
CA ILE A 33 -11.44 -4.60 17.02
C ILE A 33 -11.27 -5.77 16.08
N VAL A 34 -10.02 -6.05 15.70
CA VAL A 34 -9.67 -7.18 14.83
C VAL A 34 -8.58 -8.03 15.46
N PRO A 35 -8.55 -9.35 15.22
CA PRO A 35 -7.42 -10.18 15.60
C PRO A 35 -6.11 -9.67 14.97
N LEU A 36 -4.98 -9.80 15.68
CA LEU A 36 -3.67 -9.37 15.18
C LEU A 36 -3.35 -9.95 13.79
N ALA A 37 -3.77 -11.18 13.51
CA ALA A 37 -3.60 -11.83 12.19
C ALA A 37 -4.28 -11.08 11.04
N GLU A 38 -5.30 -10.25 11.32
CA GLU A 38 -6.05 -9.46 10.33
C GLU A 38 -5.67 -7.97 10.34
N ALA A 39 -4.71 -7.59 11.19
CA ALA A 39 -4.31 -6.20 11.39
C ALA A 39 -3.38 -5.65 10.30
N LEU A 40 -2.75 -6.51 9.50
CA LEU A 40 -1.83 -6.09 8.43
C LEU A 40 -2.51 -5.14 7.44
N GLY A 41 -1.88 -3.99 7.18
CA GLY A 41 -2.38 -2.95 6.27
C GLY A 41 -3.51 -2.10 6.82
N ARG A 42 -3.95 -2.36 8.07
CA ARG A 42 -4.96 -1.55 8.77
C ARG A 42 -4.31 -0.28 9.37
N VAL A 43 -5.14 0.69 9.68
CA VAL A 43 -4.72 1.92 10.36
C VAL A 43 -5.08 1.83 11.83
N LEU A 44 -4.11 2.05 12.69
CA LEU A 44 -4.28 1.98 14.14
C LEU A 44 -5.23 3.09 14.63
N ALA A 45 -6.27 2.73 15.40
CA ALA A 45 -7.30 3.65 15.82
C ALA A 45 -6.95 4.39 17.12
N ILE A 46 -6.08 3.84 17.97
CA ILE A 46 -5.65 4.39 19.26
C ILE A 46 -4.15 4.16 19.45
N ASP A 47 -3.53 4.96 20.32
CA ASP A 47 -2.15 4.72 20.74
C ASP A 47 -2.03 3.39 21.49
N VAL A 48 -0.92 2.66 21.27
CA VAL A 48 -0.62 1.41 21.97
C VAL A 48 0.50 1.65 22.99
N ILE A 49 0.18 1.35 24.24
CA ILE A 49 1.09 1.49 25.38
C ILE A 49 1.37 0.09 25.91
N SER A 50 2.65 -0.27 25.98
CA SER A 50 3.06 -1.60 26.44
C SER A 50 2.70 -1.81 27.92
N GLN A 51 2.06 -2.93 28.22
CA GLN A 51 1.79 -3.40 29.58
C GLN A 51 2.87 -4.32 30.11
N HIS A 52 3.86 -4.68 29.30
CA HIS A 52 4.92 -5.63 29.61
C HIS A 52 6.28 -5.08 29.18
N ASN A 53 7.31 -5.46 29.92
CA ASN A 53 8.69 -5.25 29.48
C ASN A 53 9.06 -6.25 28.38
N VAL A 54 9.91 -5.83 27.46
CA VAL A 54 10.54 -6.70 26.45
C VAL A 54 12.07 -6.51 26.56
N PRO A 55 12.82 -7.55 26.95
CA PRO A 55 12.37 -8.83 27.52
C PRO A 55 11.67 -8.61 28.88
N SER A 56 10.83 -9.59 29.27
CA SER A 56 10.05 -9.50 30.52
C SER A 56 10.87 -9.80 31.80
N PHE A 57 12.07 -10.31 31.63
CA PHE A 57 13.02 -10.64 32.70
C PHE A 57 14.46 -10.50 32.22
N ASP A 58 15.41 -10.38 33.17
CA ASP A 58 16.82 -10.35 32.88
C ASP A 58 17.28 -11.71 32.34
N ARG A 59 17.88 -11.73 31.14
CA ARG A 59 18.24 -12.96 30.44
C ARG A 59 19.67 -12.94 29.90
N SER A 60 20.24 -14.15 29.74
CA SER A 60 21.54 -14.31 29.13
C SER A 60 21.52 -14.03 27.63
N ASN A 61 22.52 -13.29 27.13
CA ASN A 61 22.78 -13.09 25.69
C ASN A 61 23.65 -14.21 25.09
N TYR A 62 24.29 -15.05 25.94
CA TYR A 62 25.25 -16.05 25.52
C TYR A 62 25.01 -17.39 26.24
N ASP A 63 25.48 -18.46 25.63
CA ASP A 63 25.67 -19.73 26.33
C ASP A 63 26.91 -19.63 27.23
N GLY A 64 26.79 -20.09 28.47
CA GLY A 64 27.88 -20.00 29.40
C GLY A 64 27.47 -20.24 30.85
N PHE A 65 27.94 -19.40 31.73
CA PHE A 65 27.79 -19.55 33.17
C PHE A 65 27.35 -18.25 33.81
N ALA A 66 26.25 -18.27 34.56
CA ALA A 66 25.81 -17.14 35.37
C ALA A 66 26.74 -17.01 36.60
N VAL A 67 27.36 -15.85 36.76
CA VAL A 67 28.40 -15.59 37.77
C VAL A 67 28.18 -14.24 38.46
N ARG A 68 28.82 -14.05 39.59
CA ARG A 68 29.08 -12.76 40.17
C ARG A 68 30.34 -12.21 39.54
N ALA A 69 30.26 -11.05 38.89
CA ALA A 69 31.39 -10.45 38.18
C ALA A 69 32.63 -10.28 39.12
N GLU A 70 32.39 -9.93 40.39
CA GLU A 70 33.46 -9.76 41.38
C GLU A 70 34.29 -11.05 41.60
N ASP A 71 33.66 -12.24 41.47
CA ASP A 71 34.33 -13.53 41.62
C ASP A 71 35.25 -13.87 40.42
N THR A 72 35.18 -13.08 39.32
CA THR A 72 36.06 -13.24 38.14
C THR A 72 37.27 -12.28 38.18
N HIS A 73 37.38 -11.45 39.22
CA HIS A 73 38.38 -10.40 39.26
C HIS A 73 39.82 -10.96 39.33
N GLY A 74 40.65 -10.55 38.36
CA GLY A 74 42.03 -11.04 38.24
C GLY A 74 42.17 -12.35 37.44
N ALA A 75 41.08 -12.91 36.91
CA ALA A 75 41.12 -14.11 36.05
C ALA A 75 41.84 -13.82 34.73
N SER A 76 42.70 -14.75 34.32
CA SER A 76 43.40 -14.76 33.05
C SER A 76 43.68 -16.19 32.59
N GLU A 77 44.05 -16.39 31.34
CA GLU A 77 44.43 -17.71 30.80
C GLU A 77 45.60 -18.38 31.57
N THR A 78 46.52 -17.56 32.06
CA THR A 78 47.69 -18.05 32.86
C THR A 78 47.41 -18.16 34.36
N ASN A 79 46.31 -17.55 34.83
CA ASN A 79 45.90 -17.57 36.22
C ASN A 79 44.35 -17.70 36.31
N PRO A 80 43.80 -18.89 35.98
CA PRO A 80 42.35 -19.09 36.00
C PRO A 80 41.80 -19.11 37.43
N ILE A 81 40.64 -18.51 37.61
CA ILE A 81 39.85 -18.57 38.84
C ILE A 81 38.93 -19.78 38.77
N ARG A 82 38.78 -20.50 39.91
CA ARG A 82 37.90 -21.66 40.02
C ARG A 82 36.61 -21.29 40.73
N LEU A 83 35.49 -21.56 40.09
CA LEU A 83 34.14 -21.40 40.66
C LEU A 83 33.49 -22.78 40.81
N GLN A 84 32.78 -23.00 41.91
CA GLN A 84 32.00 -24.23 42.12
C GLN A 84 30.78 -24.24 41.25
N GLN A 85 30.65 -25.21 40.37
CA GLN A 85 29.43 -25.39 39.58
C GLN A 85 28.32 -25.96 40.46
N LEU A 86 27.17 -25.24 40.49
CA LEU A 86 25.96 -25.70 41.17
C LEU A 86 25.22 -26.74 40.30
N PRO A 87 24.41 -27.64 40.91
CA PRO A 87 23.80 -28.77 40.19
C PRO A 87 22.63 -28.35 39.27
N GLU A 88 22.18 -27.09 39.31
CA GLU A 88 21.15 -26.56 38.43
C GLU A 88 21.75 -26.16 37.06
N SER A 89 20.94 -26.26 35.99
CA SER A 89 21.27 -25.74 34.67
C SER A 89 20.05 -24.96 34.14
N ILE A 90 20.28 -23.71 33.71
CA ILE A 90 19.21 -22.79 33.31
C ILE A 90 19.09 -22.81 31.80
N ALA A 91 18.08 -23.52 31.30
CA ALA A 91 17.64 -23.44 29.90
C ALA A 91 16.62 -22.33 29.71
N THR A 92 16.21 -22.09 28.46
CA THR A 92 15.07 -21.19 28.14
C THR A 92 13.78 -21.70 28.79
N ALA A 93 12.92 -20.78 29.24
CA ALA A 93 11.68 -21.07 29.96
C ALA A 93 11.84 -21.80 31.33
N VAL A 94 13.05 -21.84 31.89
CA VAL A 94 13.31 -22.35 33.24
C VAL A 94 13.43 -21.16 34.18
N VAL A 95 12.66 -21.18 35.28
CA VAL A 95 12.81 -20.23 36.39
C VAL A 95 13.86 -20.75 37.34
N PRO A 96 15.00 -20.06 37.58
CA PRO A 96 16.05 -20.48 38.45
C PRO A 96 15.56 -20.68 39.91
N GLN A 97 15.97 -21.80 40.53
CA GLN A 97 15.60 -22.11 41.90
C GLN A 97 16.78 -21.85 42.87
N MET A 98 18.00 -21.92 42.35
CA MET A 98 19.20 -21.70 43.15
C MET A 98 19.72 -20.27 43.02
N GLU A 99 20.42 -19.81 44.05
CA GLU A 99 21.09 -18.52 44.06
C GLU A 99 22.61 -18.72 43.83
N VAL A 100 23.19 -17.84 43.02
CA VAL A 100 24.65 -17.81 42.82
C VAL A 100 25.28 -17.07 43.99
N THR A 101 25.94 -17.84 44.85
CA THR A 101 26.70 -17.31 46.01
C THR A 101 28.16 -17.06 45.64
N ALA A 102 28.95 -16.53 46.58
CA ALA A 102 30.37 -16.28 46.38
C ALA A 102 31.13 -17.56 45.93
N ALA A 103 31.97 -17.42 44.94
CA ALA A 103 32.76 -18.48 44.30
C ALA A 103 31.91 -19.64 43.70
N ALA A 104 30.62 -19.41 43.37
CA ALA A 104 29.73 -20.37 42.74
C ALA A 104 29.27 -19.89 41.37
N THR A 105 28.77 -20.79 40.55
CA THR A 105 28.23 -20.51 39.21
C THR A 105 27.17 -21.53 38.80
N ILE A 106 26.28 -21.13 37.90
CA ILE A 106 25.25 -21.99 37.32
C ILE A 106 25.36 -21.97 35.79
N PRO A 107 25.41 -23.11 35.10
CA PRO A 107 25.32 -23.16 33.64
C PRO A 107 24.03 -22.52 33.16
N ILE A 108 24.13 -21.63 32.13
CA ILE A 108 23.00 -20.90 31.57
C ILE A 108 23.07 -20.90 30.06
N ALA A 109 21.95 -21.21 29.42
CA ALA A 109 21.81 -21.10 27.97
C ALA A 109 21.43 -19.67 27.55
N THR A 110 21.71 -19.33 26.30
CA THR A 110 21.23 -18.10 25.67
C THR A 110 19.69 -17.97 25.84
N GLY A 111 19.22 -16.81 26.31
CA GLY A 111 17.82 -16.57 26.64
C GLY A 111 17.37 -17.12 28.01
N GLY A 112 18.25 -17.82 28.76
CA GLY A 112 17.96 -18.28 30.11
C GLY A 112 17.82 -17.12 31.09
N MET A 113 16.95 -17.24 32.07
CA MET A 113 16.70 -16.23 33.11
C MET A 113 17.91 -16.13 34.05
N ILE A 114 18.40 -14.91 34.30
CA ILE A 114 19.52 -14.69 35.23
C ILE A 114 19.08 -15.07 36.66
N PRO A 115 19.82 -15.98 37.34
CA PRO A 115 19.50 -16.37 38.69
C PRO A 115 19.83 -15.25 39.69
N ARG A 116 19.18 -15.27 40.86
CA ARG A 116 19.55 -14.39 41.96
C ARG A 116 21.04 -14.53 42.30
N GLY A 117 21.66 -13.42 42.67
CA GLY A 117 23.07 -13.35 43.03
C GLY A 117 24.02 -13.22 41.87
N ALA A 118 23.65 -13.64 40.65
CA ALA A 118 24.45 -13.39 39.45
C ALA A 118 24.15 -12.00 38.88
N ASP A 119 25.20 -11.33 38.39
CA ASP A 119 25.13 -10.03 37.73
C ASP A 119 25.87 -10.00 36.39
N ALA A 120 26.41 -11.13 35.93
CA ALA A 120 27.09 -11.30 34.67
C ALA A 120 26.99 -12.72 34.12
N VAL A 121 27.27 -12.89 32.83
CA VAL A 121 27.38 -14.21 32.18
C VAL A 121 28.79 -14.37 31.62
N LEU A 122 29.50 -15.36 32.11
CA LEU A 122 30.76 -15.80 31.54
C LEU A 122 30.48 -16.67 30.31
N MET A 123 30.94 -16.24 29.13
CA MET A 123 30.77 -17.01 27.90
C MET A 123 31.52 -18.34 27.97
N VAL A 124 31.01 -19.39 27.35
CA VAL A 124 31.62 -20.72 27.30
C VAL A 124 33.04 -20.67 26.71
N GLU A 125 33.29 -19.77 25.75
CA GLU A 125 34.59 -19.57 25.10
C GLU A 125 35.67 -19.02 26.04
N HIS A 126 35.27 -18.44 27.17
CA HIS A 126 36.16 -17.86 28.18
C HIS A 126 36.21 -18.73 29.46
N SER A 127 35.76 -19.98 29.36
CA SER A 127 35.69 -20.91 30.48
C SER A 127 36.22 -22.27 30.12
N GLY A 128 36.54 -23.07 31.14
CA GLY A 128 36.81 -24.50 31.05
C GLY A 128 36.09 -25.21 32.18
N THR A 129 35.90 -26.53 32.06
CA THR A 129 35.28 -27.33 33.10
C THR A 129 36.26 -28.42 33.54
N GLU A 130 36.50 -28.52 34.84
CA GLU A 130 37.36 -29.54 35.43
C GLU A 130 36.67 -30.12 36.68
N ASN A 131 36.23 -31.38 36.61
CA ASN A 131 35.33 -32.00 37.59
C ASN A 131 34.05 -31.13 37.78
N ASP A 132 33.69 -30.79 39.01
CA ASP A 132 32.52 -29.93 39.31
C ASP A 132 32.92 -28.45 39.46
N GLN A 133 34.04 -28.02 38.84
CA GLN A 133 34.52 -26.65 38.87
C GLN A 133 34.59 -26.04 37.47
N VAL A 134 34.21 -24.77 37.38
CA VAL A 134 34.38 -23.95 36.20
C VAL A 134 35.63 -23.09 36.33
N LEU A 135 36.52 -23.22 35.36
CA LEU A 135 37.71 -22.39 35.22
C LEU A 135 37.37 -21.13 34.47
N VAL A 136 37.59 -19.96 35.07
CA VAL A 136 37.35 -18.65 34.49
C VAL A 136 38.66 -18.14 33.92
N TYR A 137 38.72 -17.93 32.60
CA TYR A 137 39.94 -17.46 31.92
C TYR A 137 39.94 -15.96 31.65
N ARG A 138 38.84 -15.27 31.93
CA ARG A 138 38.70 -13.84 31.65
C ARG A 138 37.94 -13.12 32.75
N ASN A 139 38.48 -12.00 33.19
CA ASN A 139 37.75 -11.05 34.04
C ASN A 139 36.60 -10.40 33.23
N ILE A 140 35.41 -10.39 33.79
CA ILE A 140 34.22 -9.72 33.20
C ILE A 140 33.64 -8.71 34.20
N HIS A 141 32.95 -7.71 33.68
CA HIS A 141 32.32 -6.69 34.52
C HIS A 141 30.84 -7.03 34.75
N SER A 142 30.26 -6.46 35.79
CA SER A 142 28.82 -6.52 36.05
C SER A 142 28.02 -6.05 34.84
N GLY A 143 26.95 -6.75 34.48
CA GLY A 143 26.12 -6.55 33.29
C GLY A 143 26.65 -7.20 32.00
N PHE A 144 27.88 -7.75 32.01
CA PHE A 144 28.39 -8.43 30.82
C PHE A 144 27.54 -9.66 30.49
N GLY A 145 27.05 -9.72 29.23
CA GLY A 145 26.24 -10.83 28.75
C GLY A 145 24.79 -10.86 29.24
N VAL A 146 24.33 -9.82 29.92
CA VAL A 146 22.95 -9.71 30.43
C VAL A 146 22.15 -8.75 29.59
N ALA A 147 20.98 -9.19 29.10
CA ALA A 147 19.93 -8.32 28.59
C ALA A 147 18.91 -8.09 29.73
N TYR A 148 18.89 -6.86 30.24
CA TYR A 148 17.97 -6.50 31.33
C TYR A 148 16.53 -6.40 30.87
N ALA A 149 15.59 -6.69 31.76
CA ALA A 149 14.17 -6.50 31.52
C ALA A 149 13.87 -5.07 31.05
N GLY A 150 13.07 -4.95 30.00
CA GLY A 150 12.68 -3.66 29.44
C GLY A 150 13.74 -2.92 28.64
N THR A 151 14.86 -3.56 28.26
CA THR A 151 15.89 -2.90 27.44
C THR A 151 15.46 -2.61 26.02
N ASP A 152 14.44 -3.29 25.48
CA ASP A 152 13.85 -3.03 24.16
C ASP A 152 12.56 -2.21 24.29
N ILE A 153 11.61 -2.70 25.10
CA ILE A 153 10.35 -2.00 25.38
C ILE A 153 10.10 -2.03 26.89
N THR A 154 9.78 -0.86 27.45
CA THR A 154 9.47 -0.71 28.88
C THR A 154 7.98 -0.64 29.13
N VAL A 155 7.50 -1.18 30.25
CA VAL A 155 6.11 -0.96 30.72
C VAL A 155 5.79 0.52 30.75
N GLY A 156 4.64 0.89 30.15
CA GLY A 156 4.19 2.29 30.05
C GLY A 156 4.74 3.03 28.84
N GLU A 157 5.60 2.43 28.04
CA GLU A 157 6.11 3.01 26.81
C GLU A 157 5.05 3.00 25.72
N MET A 158 4.88 4.13 25.02
CA MET A 158 4.05 4.23 23.82
C MET A 158 4.82 3.65 22.62
N VAL A 159 4.47 2.45 22.22
CA VAL A 159 5.18 1.70 21.17
C VAL A 159 4.67 2.01 19.77
N LEU A 160 3.36 2.28 19.63
CA LEU A 160 2.75 2.66 18.34
C LEU A 160 1.74 3.80 18.57
N ARG A 161 1.57 4.64 17.55
CA ARG A 161 0.67 5.80 17.61
C ARG A 161 -0.54 5.63 16.72
N GLN A 162 -1.64 6.22 17.14
CA GLN A 162 -2.85 6.37 16.32
C GLN A 162 -2.52 6.90 14.92
N GLY A 163 -3.18 6.38 13.90
CA GLY A 163 -3.00 6.77 12.50
C GLY A 163 -1.84 6.07 11.78
N GLN A 164 -1.03 5.25 12.48
CA GLN A 164 0.00 4.44 11.84
C GLN A 164 -0.62 3.29 11.05
N ILE A 165 -0.08 3.04 9.85
CA ILE A 165 -0.40 1.85 9.05
C ILE A 165 0.42 0.68 9.59
N LEU A 166 -0.26 -0.40 9.93
CA LEU A 166 0.34 -1.61 10.46
C LEU A 166 1.00 -2.42 9.34
N THR A 167 2.32 -2.43 9.30
CA THR A 167 3.13 -3.31 8.45
C THR A 167 3.61 -4.52 9.26
N SER A 168 4.40 -5.41 8.66
CA SER A 168 4.99 -6.55 9.38
C SER A 168 5.85 -6.15 10.57
N ARG A 169 6.40 -4.93 10.58
CA ARG A 169 7.19 -4.41 11.70
C ARG A 169 6.29 -4.05 12.88
N GLU A 170 5.23 -3.31 12.65
CA GLU A 170 4.29 -2.89 13.68
C GLU A 170 3.52 -4.10 14.27
N THR A 171 3.10 -5.06 13.41
CA THR A 171 2.47 -6.29 13.91
C THR A 171 3.43 -7.16 14.71
N GLY A 172 4.73 -7.13 14.38
CA GLY A 172 5.77 -7.79 15.18
C GLY A 172 5.92 -7.17 16.57
N VAL A 173 5.89 -5.83 16.68
CA VAL A 173 5.91 -5.12 17.97
C VAL A 173 4.68 -5.48 18.80
N LEU A 174 3.47 -5.45 18.21
CA LEU A 174 2.22 -5.83 18.88
C LEU A 174 2.30 -7.27 19.42
N ALA A 175 2.81 -8.19 18.63
CA ALA A 175 3.01 -9.58 19.07
C ALA A 175 4.02 -9.68 20.23
N ALA A 176 5.11 -8.90 20.19
CA ALA A 176 6.15 -8.94 21.22
C ALA A 176 5.67 -8.43 22.59
N ILE A 177 4.68 -7.51 22.60
CA ILE A 177 4.04 -7.02 23.83
C ILE A 177 2.79 -7.81 24.23
N GLY A 178 2.41 -8.85 23.44
CA GLY A 178 1.31 -9.76 23.76
C GLY A 178 -0.08 -9.32 23.34
N GLU A 179 -0.19 -8.31 22.47
CA GLU A 179 -1.48 -7.85 21.97
C GLU A 179 -2.06 -8.85 20.95
N ALA A 180 -3.25 -9.39 21.25
CA ALA A 180 -3.94 -10.34 20.39
C ALA A 180 -5.05 -9.69 19.56
N ASP A 181 -5.69 -8.65 20.09
CA ASP A 181 -6.81 -7.93 19.51
C ASP A 181 -6.47 -6.44 19.37
N ILE A 182 -6.57 -5.93 18.15
CA ILE A 182 -6.08 -4.61 17.80
C ILE A 182 -7.24 -3.68 17.43
N SER A 183 -7.27 -2.50 18.02
CA SER A 183 -8.22 -1.43 17.66
C SER A 183 -7.73 -0.71 16.41
N VAL A 184 -8.48 -0.81 15.32
CA VAL A 184 -8.16 -0.23 14.02
C VAL A 184 -9.32 0.58 13.47
N VAL A 185 -9.05 1.52 12.56
CA VAL A 185 -10.11 2.22 11.83
C VAL A 185 -10.80 1.23 10.89
N ARG A 186 -12.13 1.21 10.88
CA ARG A 186 -12.94 0.35 10.01
C ARG A 186 -12.64 0.63 8.54
N LYS A 187 -12.59 -0.44 7.72
CA LYS A 187 -12.46 -0.29 6.26
C LYS A 187 -13.74 0.30 5.68
N PRO A 188 -13.67 1.40 4.90
CA PRO A 188 -14.84 1.92 4.20
C PRO A 188 -15.37 0.88 3.21
N LYS A 189 -16.68 0.60 3.29
CA LYS A 189 -17.39 -0.24 2.32
C LYS A 189 -17.69 0.60 1.08
N VAL A 190 -17.24 0.14 -0.08
CA VAL A 190 -17.38 0.84 -1.35
C VAL A 190 -18.24 0.00 -2.29
N ALA A 191 -19.46 0.45 -2.54
CA ALA A 191 -20.32 -0.17 -3.52
C ALA A 191 -19.78 0.10 -4.94
N ILE A 192 -19.77 -0.93 -5.78
CA ILE A 192 -19.40 -0.85 -7.19
C ILE A 192 -20.54 -1.41 -8.02
N VAL A 193 -21.14 -0.57 -8.83
CA VAL A 193 -22.25 -0.88 -9.72
C VAL A 193 -21.78 -0.64 -11.15
N SER A 194 -21.88 -1.63 -12.01
CA SER A 194 -21.63 -1.50 -13.45
C SER A 194 -22.96 -1.33 -14.19
N THR A 195 -23.03 -0.39 -15.14
CA THR A 195 -24.26 -0.12 -15.91
C THR A 195 -23.98 -0.18 -17.40
N GLY A 196 -24.90 -0.78 -18.14
CA GLY A 196 -24.87 -0.87 -19.58
C GLY A 196 -25.41 -2.21 -20.09
N ASP A 197 -26.26 -2.16 -21.11
CA ASP A 197 -26.82 -3.35 -21.75
C ASP A 197 -25.77 -4.19 -22.48
N GLU A 198 -24.63 -3.57 -22.83
CA GLU A 198 -23.50 -4.23 -23.52
C GLU A 198 -22.57 -4.98 -22.59
N ILE A 199 -22.73 -4.86 -21.25
CA ILE A 199 -21.76 -5.37 -20.28
C ILE A 199 -22.15 -6.80 -19.86
N ILE A 200 -21.15 -7.71 -19.87
CA ILE A 200 -21.26 -9.08 -19.37
C ILE A 200 -20.18 -9.38 -18.36
N ALA A 201 -20.47 -10.34 -17.46
CA ALA A 201 -19.49 -10.75 -16.45
C ALA A 201 -18.33 -11.53 -17.09
N PRO A 202 -17.06 -11.35 -16.58
CA PRO A 202 -15.94 -12.20 -16.99
C PRO A 202 -16.25 -13.69 -16.77
N GLY A 203 -16.01 -14.51 -17.80
CA GLY A 203 -16.31 -15.94 -17.79
C GLY A 203 -17.62 -16.33 -18.51
N GLU A 204 -18.49 -15.38 -18.78
CA GLU A 204 -19.66 -15.63 -19.62
C GLU A 204 -19.25 -15.75 -21.10
N PRO A 205 -20.00 -16.52 -21.92
CA PRO A 205 -19.72 -16.63 -23.35
C PRO A 205 -19.82 -15.27 -24.05
N MET A 206 -18.76 -14.86 -24.78
CA MET A 206 -18.74 -13.60 -25.51
C MET A 206 -19.82 -13.61 -26.61
N GLN A 207 -20.59 -12.54 -26.67
CA GLN A 207 -21.59 -12.29 -27.69
C GLN A 207 -21.21 -11.07 -28.53
N VAL A 208 -21.81 -10.96 -29.72
CA VAL A 208 -21.57 -9.82 -30.61
C VAL A 208 -22.08 -8.53 -29.93
N ALA A 209 -21.29 -7.47 -30.01
CA ALA A 209 -21.56 -6.17 -29.40
C ALA A 209 -21.51 -6.13 -27.84
N MET A 210 -21.11 -7.22 -27.18
CA MET A 210 -20.90 -7.21 -25.74
C MET A 210 -19.44 -6.95 -25.37
N VAL A 211 -19.21 -6.47 -24.17
CA VAL A 211 -17.88 -6.24 -23.56
C VAL A 211 -17.84 -6.80 -22.15
N TYR A 212 -16.70 -7.37 -21.74
CA TYR A 212 -16.53 -7.83 -20.36
C TYR A 212 -16.39 -6.66 -19.39
N ASP A 213 -17.01 -6.79 -18.22
CA ASP A 213 -16.88 -5.84 -17.10
C ASP A 213 -15.46 -5.84 -16.53
N SER A 214 -14.56 -5.12 -17.16
CA SER A 214 -13.21 -4.90 -16.66
C SER A 214 -13.15 -3.82 -15.58
N ASN A 215 -14.06 -2.84 -15.63
CA ASN A 215 -14.05 -1.70 -14.72
C ASN A 215 -14.35 -2.13 -13.28
N ALA A 216 -15.37 -2.96 -13.06
CA ALA A 216 -15.67 -3.44 -11.71
C ALA A 216 -14.46 -4.15 -11.08
N ARG A 217 -13.73 -4.95 -11.85
CA ARG A 217 -12.54 -5.63 -11.35
C ARG A 217 -11.43 -4.65 -11.01
N ILE A 218 -11.10 -3.73 -11.91
CA ILE A 218 -10.09 -2.68 -11.69
C ILE A 218 -10.43 -1.85 -10.46
N LEU A 219 -11.68 -1.39 -10.36
CA LEU A 219 -12.15 -0.56 -9.24
C LEU A 219 -12.12 -1.33 -7.91
N ALA A 220 -12.58 -2.60 -7.91
CA ALA A 220 -12.56 -3.41 -6.69
C ALA A 220 -11.15 -3.62 -6.14
N ASP A 221 -10.17 -3.86 -7.01
CA ASP A 221 -8.79 -4.03 -6.59
C ASP A 221 -8.17 -2.68 -6.18
N ALA A 222 -8.44 -1.59 -6.89
CA ALA A 222 -8.00 -0.25 -6.51
C ALA A 222 -8.58 0.22 -5.15
N VAL A 223 -9.84 -0.14 -4.86
CA VAL A 223 -10.45 0.07 -3.53
C VAL A 223 -9.67 -0.66 -2.44
N ARG A 224 -9.32 -1.94 -2.66
CA ARG A 224 -8.50 -2.72 -1.70
C ARG A 224 -7.12 -2.11 -1.48
N GLU A 225 -6.46 -1.66 -2.54
CA GLU A 225 -5.16 -0.99 -2.47
C GLU A 225 -5.21 0.33 -1.69
N CYS A 226 -6.37 0.99 -1.70
CA CYS A 226 -6.62 2.21 -0.93
C CYS A 226 -7.04 1.94 0.53
N GLY A 227 -7.18 0.68 0.94
CA GLY A 227 -7.58 0.29 2.29
C GLY A 227 -9.09 0.15 2.49
N GLY A 228 -9.88 0.18 1.41
CA GLY A 228 -11.33 -0.03 1.42
C GLY A 228 -11.74 -1.50 1.26
N ALA A 229 -13.02 -1.76 1.48
CA ALA A 229 -13.69 -3.04 1.27
C ALA A 229 -14.69 -2.91 0.10
N PRO A 230 -14.38 -3.43 -1.11
CA PRO A 230 -15.29 -3.34 -2.23
C PRO A 230 -16.50 -4.27 -2.05
N VAL A 231 -17.68 -3.76 -2.37
CA VAL A 231 -18.96 -4.48 -2.38
C VAL A 231 -19.49 -4.42 -3.81
N TYR A 232 -19.33 -5.50 -4.56
CA TYR A 232 -19.82 -5.58 -5.93
C TYR A 232 -21.34 -5.80 -5.93
N GLN A 233 -22.11 -4.87 -6.49
CA GLN A 233 -23.56 -4.91 -6.55
C GLN A 233 -24.11 -5.58 -7.83
N GLY A 234 -23.21 -5.85 -8.79
CA GLY A 234 -23.58 -6.48 -10.06
C GLY A 234 -23.58 -5.53 -11.25
N ILE A 235 -24.05 -6.08 -12.37
CA ILE A 235 -24.29 -5.34 -13.61
C ILE A 235 -25.77 -5.03 -13.67
N VAL A 236 -26.12 -3.76 -13.77
CA VAL A 236 -27.48 -3.26 -13.92
C VAL A 236 -27.70 -2.90 -15.37
N ARG A 237 -28.80 -3.32 -15.93
CA ARG A 237 -29.21 -2.91 -17.27
C ARG A 237 -29.63 -1.44 -17.29
N ASP A 238 -29.84 -0.88 -18.47
CA ASP A 238 -30.29 0.48 -18.64
C ASP A 238 -31.79 0.63 -18.24
N ASP A 239 -32.07 0.32 -16.96
CA ASP A 239 -33.37 0.44 -16.30
C ASP A 239 -33.23 1.38 -15.09
N GLU A 240 -33.98 2.49 -15.12
CA GLU A 240 -33.88 3.55 -14.10
C GLU A 240 -34.40 3.09 -12.73
N ASP A 241 -35.46 2.30 -12.67
CA ASP A 241 -36.05 1.83 -11.42
C ASP A 241 -35.12 0.80 -10.74
N GLU A 242 -34.52 -0.13 -11.52
CA GLU A 242 -33.54 -1.08 -11.01
C GLU A 242 -32.29 -0.37 -10.50
N LEU A 243 -31.78 0.62 -11.25
CA LEU A 243 -30.61 1.40 -10.85
C LEU A 243 -30.87 2.22 -9.59
N GLN A 244 -32.06 2.87 -9.49
CA GLN A 244 -32.44 3.61 -8.28
C GLN A 244 -32.46 2.70 -7.06
N ALA A 245 -33.09 1.52 -7.17
CA ALA A 245 -33.18 0.57 -6.05
C ALA A 245 -31.80 0.09 -5.57
N ILE A 246 -30.85 -0.12 -6.49
CA ILE A 246 -29.49 -0.52 -6.15
C ILE A 246 -28.69 0.64 -5.54
N VAL A 247 -28.86 1.86 -6.02
CA VAL A 247 -28.22 3.06 -5.43
C VAL A 247 -28.73 3.28 -4.01
N ASP A 248 -30.04 3.22 -3.77
CA ASP A 248 -30.64 3.38 -2.45
C ASP A 248 -30.14 2.30 -1.46
N LYS A 249 -30.09 1.03 -1.91
CA LYS A 249 -29.51 -0.05 -1.13
C LYS A 249 -28.04 0.20 -0.82
N SER A 250 -27.26 0.62 -1.83
CA SER A 250 -25.82 0.89 -1.68
C SER A 250 -25.57 2.02 -0.70
N LEU A 251 -26.38 3.07 -0.72
CA LEU A 251 -26.30 4.19 0.25
C LEU A 251 -26.65 3.76 1.67
N ALA A 252 -27.57 2.78 1.83
CA ALA A 252 -27.91 2.25 3.14
C ALA A 252 -26.81 1.37 3.75
N GLU A 253 -26.12 0.56 2.92
CA GLU A 253 -25.20 -0.49 3.36
C GLU A 253 -23.70 -0.11 3.27
N CYS A 254 -23.34 0.89 2.45
CA CYS A 254 -21.97 1.26 2.13
C CYS A 254 -21.67 2.72 2.49
N ASP A 255 -20.38 3.03 2.54
CA ASP A 255 -19.86 4.37 2.88
C ASP A 255 -19.60 5.20 1.61
N VAL A 256 -19.34 4.55 0.47
CA VAL A 256 -19.06 5.16 -0.83
C VAL A 256 -19.81 4.40 -1.90
N VAL A 257 -20.37 5.10 -2.90
CA VAL A 257 -21.04 4.48 -4.05
C VAL A 257 -20.33 4.88 -5.35
N LEU A 258 -19.91 3.88 -6.13
CA LEU A 258 -19.30 4.05 -7.43
C LEU A 258 -20.20 3.45 -8.51
N LEU A 259 -20.59 4.25 -9.48
CA LEU A 259 -21.28 3.84 -10.68
C LEU A 259 -20.27 3.85 -11.84
N SER A 260 -20.19 2.81 -12.62
CA SER A 260 -19.29 2.70 -13.78
C SER A 260 -20.07 2.50 -15.05
N GLY A 261 -20.08 3.52 -15.90
CA GLY A 261 -20.87 3.58 -17.13
C GLY A 261 -21.87 4.76 -17.09
N GLY A 262 -22.71 4.86 -18.11
CA GLY A 262 -23.80 5.83 -18.13
C GLY A 262 -23.41 7.30 -18.24
N THR A 263 -22.16 7.62 -18.62
CA THR A 263 -21.68 9.02 -18.75
C THR A 263 -21.67 9.51 -20.21
N SER A 264 -22.24 8.76 -21.15
CA SER A 264 -22.22 9.07 -22.57
C SER A 264 -23.36 10.04 -22.93
N LYS A 265 -23.11 10.98 -23.87
CA LYS A 265 -24.05 11.98 -24.40
C LYS A 265 -25.20 11.36 -25.22
N GLY A 266 -25.86 10.31 -24.76
CA GLY A 266 -27.02 9.70 -25.40
C GLY A 266 -28.32 10.00 -24.65
N GLU A 267 -29.46 9.63 -25.22
CA GLU A 267 -30.81 9.74 -24.62
C GLU A 267 -31.01 8.98 -23.30
N GLY A 268 -29.89 8.58 -22.59
CA GLY A 268 -29.93 7.73 -21.42
C GLY A 268 -28.71 7.84 -20.54
N ASP A 269 -28.36 9.02 -20.01
CA ASP A 269 -27.48 9.10 -18.86
C ASP A 269 -28.27 8.76 -17.59
N LEU A 270 -28.70 7.47 -17.51
CA LEU A 270 -29.52 6.95 -16.43
C LEU A 270 -28.86 7.14 -15.07
N CYS A 271 -27.53 7.02 -15.00
CA CYS A 271 -26.80 7.23 -13.76
C CYS A 271 -26.96 8.66 -13.24
N CYS A 272 -26.84 9.66 -14.14
CA CYS A 272 -27.05 11.05 -13.74
C CYS A 272 -28.50 11.31 -13.35
N ASN A 273 -29.49 10.78 -14.10
CA ASN A 273 -30.90 10.95 -13.77
C ASN A 273 -31.23 10.39 -12.37
N VAL A 274 -30.69 9.25 -12.01
CA VAL A 274 -30.87 8.64 -10.69
C VAL A 274 -30.20 9.48 -9.61
N VAL A 275 -28.96 9.93 -9.83
CA VAL A 275 -28.21 10.73 -8.85
C VAL A 275 -28.77 12.17 -8.73
N GLU A 276 -29.39 12.74 -9.78
CA GLU A 276 -30.09 14.04 -9.73
C GLU A 276 -31.31 14.01 -8.79
N LYS A 277 -31.90 12.84 -8.53
CA LYS A 277 -33.01 12.69 -7.57
C LYS A 277 -32.58 12.66 -6.11
N LEU A 278 -31.28 12.52 -5.87
CA LEU A 278 -30.72 12.52 -4.52
C LEU A 278 -30.53 13.96 -4.03
N ASP A 279 -30.82 14.17 -2.76
CA ASP A 279 -30.64 15.45 -2.08
C ASP A 279 -29.41 15.42 -1.16
N ASP A 280 -29.06 16.57 -0.59
CA ASP A 280 -28.08 16.78 0.48
C ASP A 280 -26.62 16.39 0.08
N PRO A 281 -25.98 17.13 -0.80
CA PRO A 281 -26.50 18.18 -1.69
C PRO A 281 -26.88 17.67 -3.11
N GLY A 282 -26.75 16.37 -3.43
CA GLY A 282 -26.89 15.82 -4.77
C GLY A 282 -25.64 16.02 -5.63
N ILE A 283 -25.82 16.27 -6.94
CA ILE A 283 -24.69 16.48 -7.88
C ILE A 283 -24.02 17.82 -7.61
N VAL A 284 -22.70 17.80 -7.41
CA VAL A 284 -21.87 19.00 -7.18
C VAL A 284 -20.97 19.35 -8.37
N ALA A 285 -20.65 18.37 -9.20
CA ALA A 285 -19.92 18.58 -10.45
C ALA A 285 -20.30 17.53 -11.49
N HIS A 286 -20.65 17.94 -12.69
CA HIS A 286 -20.90 17.07 -13.82
C HIS A 286 -20.08 17.53 -15.02
N GLY A 287 -18.92 16.92 -15.19
CA GLY A 287 -17.89 17.30 -16.14
C GLY A 287 -16.75 18.07 -15.49
N VAL A 288 -15.55 17.54 -15.62
CA VAL A 288 -14.31 18.15 -15.13
C VAL A 288 -13.32 18.30 -16.28
N ALA A 289 -12.55 19.38 -16.27
CA ALA A 289 -11.58 19.70 -17.33
C ALA A 289 -10.35 18.77 -17.29
N LEU A 290 -10.58 17.47 -17.50
CA LEU A 290 -9.58 16.39 -17.49
C LEU A 290 -9.46 15.72 -18.86
N LYS A 291 -8.31 15.07 -19.08
CA LYS A 291 -8.03 14.21 -20.22
C LYS A 291 -7.07 13.08 -19.81
N PRO A 292 -7.53 11.81 -19.81
CA PRO A 292 -8.92 11.37 -19.97
C PRO A 292 -9.77 11.68 -18.72
N GLY A 293 -11.09 11.43 -18.79
CA GLY A 293 -11.98 11.49 -17.62
C GLY A 293 -12.95 12.68 -17.57
N LYS A 294 -13.04 13.48 -18.64
CA LYS A 294 -13.93 14.64 -18.70
C LYS A 294 -15.37 14.43 -18.18
N PRO A 295 -16.08 13.32 -18.52
CA PRO A 295 -17.50 13.18 -18.17
C PRO A 295 -17.75 12.64 -16.75
N ILE A 296 -16.76 12.67 -15.84
CA ILE A 296 -16.98 12.30 -14.44
C ILE A 296 -18.11 13.12 -13.81
N CYS A 297 -18.94 12.49 -12.99
CA CYS A 297 -19.92 13.16 -12.15
C CYS A 297 -19.61 12.90 -10.68
N LEU A 298 -19.58 13.96 -9.87
CA LEU A 298 -19.31 13.95 -8.44
C LEU A 298 -20.57 14.39 -7.70
N ALA A 299 -20.99 13.65 -6.70
CA ALA A 299 -22.18 13.90 -5.92
C ALA A 299 -21.98 13.49 -4.45
N GLY A 300 -22.84 13.99 -3.58
CA GLY A 300 -22.95 13.58 -2.18
C GLY A 300 -24.41 13.39 -1.79
N SER A 301 -24.67 12.49 -0.84
CA SER A 301 -25.99 12.35 -0.23
C SER A 301 -25.83 11.92 1.22
N GLY A 302 -26.35 12.71 2.15
CA GLY A 302 -26.20 12.47 3.59
C GLY A 302 -24.75 12.37 4.03
N GLY A 303 -23.84 13.15 3.46
CA GLY A 303 -22.40 13.13 3.72
C GLY A 303 -21.64 11.96 3.05
N LYS A 304 -22.33 11.05 2.34
CA LYS A 304 -21.70 9.93 1.63
C LYS A 304 -21.35 10.29 0.19
N PRO A 305 -20.13 9.96 -0.28
CA PRO A 305 -19.71 10.22 -1.66
C PRO A 305 -20.37 9.26 -2.64
N ILE A 306 -20.82 9.83 -3.77
CA ILE A 306 -21.35 9.12 -4.92
C ILE A 306 -20.57 9.61 -6.14
N VAL A 307 -20.00 8.70 -6.91
CA VAL A 307 -19.20 9.05 -8.09
C VAL A 307 -19.60 8.21 -9.28
N ILE A 308 -19.98 8.88 -10.37
CA ILE A 308 -20.20 8.23 -11.65
C ILE A 308 -18.91 8.34 -12.46
N LEU A 309 -18.25 7.20 -12.62
CA LEU A 309 -16.98 7.07 -13.34
C LEU A 309 -17.24 6.84 -14.85
N PRO A 310 -16.40 7.39 -15.74
CA PRO A 310 -16.51 7.13 -17.17
C PRO A 310 -16.43 5.64 -17.51
N GLY A 311 -17.18 5.18 -18.51
CA GLY A 311 -17.19 3.77 -18.93
C GLY A 311 -15.87 3.27 -19.51
N PHE A 312 -15.01 4.14 -20.07
CA PHE A 312 -13.69 3.72 -20.57
C PHE A 312 -12.69 3.43 -19.43
N PRO A 313 -12.01 2.26 -19.42
CA PRO A 313 -11.16 1.82 -18.32
C PRO A 313 -10.09 2.81 -17.88
N THR A 314 -9.33 3.36 -18.82
CA THR A 314 -8.28 4.35 -18.49
C THR A 314 -8.87 5.64 -17.90
N SER A 315 -10.04 6.07 -18.37
CA SER A 315 -10.73 7.24 -17.80
C SER A 315 -11.23 6.94 -16.39
N ALA A 316 -11.84 5.76 -16.18
CA ALA A 316 -12.36 5.34 -14.89
C ALA A 316 -11.25 5.29 -13.82
N ILE A 317 -10.11 4.69 -14.14
CA ILE A 317 -9.04 4.54 -13.16
C ILE A 317 -8.34 5.86 -12.83
N PHE A 318 -8.13 6.77 -13.81
CA PHE A 318 -7.57 8.08 -13.52
C PHE A 318 -8.50 8.92 -12.66
N THR A 319 -9.79 8.96 -12.99
CA THR A 319 -10.77 9.71 -12.19
C THR A 319 -10.99 9.08 -10.81
N PHE A 320 -10.89 7.76 -10.69
CA PHE A 320 -10.88 7.07 -9.40
C PHE A 320 -9.69 7.52 -8.55
N HIS A 321 -8.46 7.49 -9.10
CA HIS A 321 -7.28 7.88 -8.34
C HIS A 321 -7.28 9.36 -7.97
N GLU A 322 -7.87 10.21 -8.81
CA GLU A 322 -7.94 11.65 -8.60
C GLU A 322 -8.95 12.03 -7.51
N PHE A 323 -10.17 11.47 -7.55
CA PHE A 323 -11.27 11.92 -6.69
C PHE A 323 -11.68 10.90 -5.63
N VAL A 324 -11.61 9.60 -5.92
CA VAL A 324 -12.15 8.55 -5.03
C VAL A 324 -11.09 8.00 -4.08
N ALA A 325 -9.90 7.71 -4.59
CA ALA A 325 -8.83 7.12 -3.78
C ALA A 325 -8.43 7.98 -2.57
N PRO A 326 -8.34 9.32 -2.67
CA PRO A 326 -8.11 10.18 -1.51
C PRO A 326 -9.21 10.08 -0.45
N VAL A 327 -10.47 10.00 -0.87
CA VAL A 327 -11.64 9.86 0.00
C VAL A 327 -11.59 8.52 0.76
N ILE A 328 -11.39 7.42 0.03
CA ILE A 328 -11.29 6.07 0.65
C ILE A 328 -10.16 6.03 1.69
N ARG A 329 -8.97 6.55 1.35
CA ARG A 329 -7.84 6.59 2.28
C ARG A 329 -8.17 7.40 3.53
N ARG A 330 -8.84 8.53 3.37
CA ARG A 330 -9.21 9.40 4.49
C ARG A 330 -10.24 8.75 5.40
N LEU A 331 -11.26 8.12 4.84
CA LEU A 331 -12.25 7.33 5.58
C LEU A 331 -11.60 6.14 6.30
N ALA A 332 -10.59 5.50 5.71
CA ALA A 332 -9.79 4.43 6.34
C ALA A 332 -8.79 4.94 7.39
N GLY A 333 -8.76 6.24 7.69
CA GLY A 333 -7.86 6.85 8.67
C GLY A 333 -6.41 6.98 8.20
N SER A 334 -6.13 6.73 6.92
CA SER A 334 -4.79 6.82 6.37
C SER A 334 -4.41 8.26 6.05
N THR A 335 -3.25 8.70 6.57
CA THR A 335 -2.65 9.95 6.14
C THR A 335 -2.16 9.81 4.71
N MET A 336 -2.60 10.73 3.83
CA MET A 336 -2.20 10.71 2.42
C MET A 336 -0.68 10.82 2.31
N LYS A 337 -0.04 9.75 1.80
CA LYS A 337 1.30 9.89 1.22
C LYS A 337 1.11 10.24 -0.25
N SER A 338 1.77 11.29 -0.71
CA SER A 338 1.87 11.57 -2.15
C SER A 338 2.40 10.33 -2.85
N PRO A 339 1.87 9.96 -4.02
CA PRO A 339 2.43 8.87 -4.81
C PRO A 339 3.92 9.13 -5.08
N ALA A 340 4.70 8.06 -5.21
CA ALA A 340 6.12 8.19 -5.52
C ALA A 340 6.28 8.85 -6.90
N THR A 341 7.21 9.80 -7.00
CA THR A 341 7.55 10.49 -8.25
C THR A 341 9.00 10.23 -8.61
N VAL A 342 9.26 10.16 -9.91
CA VAL A 342 10.61 10.00 -10.47
C VAL A 342 10.85 11.10 -11.49
N ALA A 343 12.00 11.77 -11.39
CA ALA A 343 12.44 12.73 -12.38
C ALA A 343 12.84 12.01 -13.68
N ALA A 344 12.37 12.48 -14.82
CA ALA A 344 12.66 11.91 -16.13
C ALA A 344 12.72 13.01 -17.20
N LYS A 345 13.24 12.66 -18.38
CA LYS A 345 13.16 13.52 -19.57
C LYS A 345 12.13 13.00 -20.53
N MET A 346 11.32 13.89 -21.10
CA MET A 346 10.35 13.49 -22.12
C MET A 346 11.08 13.04 -23.40
N ALA A 347 10.81 11.83 -23.85
CA ALA A 347 11.48 11.23 -25.03
C ALA A 347 11.17 11.96 -26.33
N VAL A 348 9.94 12.40 -26.51
CA VAL A 348 9.44 13.03 -27.75
C VAL A 348 8.55 14.21 -27.39
N LYS A 349 8.43 15.17 -28.33
CA LYS A 349 7.48 16.27 -28.19
C LYS A 349 6.04 15.72 -28.07
N VAL A 350 5.31 16.22 -27.08
CA VAL A 350 3.90 15.90 -26.86
C VAL A 350 3.08 17.19 -27.00
N ASN A 351 1.97 17.10 -27.74
CA ASN A 351 0.99 18.18 -27.79
C ASN A 351 -0.17 17.83 -26.88
N SER A 352 -0.54 18.74 -26.00
CA SER A 352 -1.70 18.68 -25.12
C SER A 352 -2.77 19.68 -25.57
N GLU A 353 -3.93 19.63 -24.94
CA GLU A 353 -5.04 20.56 -25.21
C GLU A 353 -5.10 21.62 -24.11
N ILE A 354 -5.04 22.91 -24.47
CA ILE A 354 -5.26 24.00 -23.52
C ILE A 354 -6.63 23.88 -22.86
N GLY A 355 -6.70 24.21 -21.59
CA GLY A 355 -7.94 24.26 -20.82
C GLY A 355 -8.30 22.93 -20.14
N ARG A 356 -7.49 21.86 -20.29
CA ARG A 356 -7.67 20.59 -19.62
C ARG A 356 -6.37 20.10 -19.00
N MET A 357 -6.44 19.55 -17.81
CA MET A 357 -5.34 18.80 -17.22
C MET A 357 -5.25 17.43 -17.91
N GLU A 358 -4.10 17.09 -18.49
CA GLU A 358 -3.90 15.79 -19.17
C GLU A 358 -3.04 14.86 -18.31
N PHE A 359 -3.52 13.61 -18.13
CA PHE A 359 -2.76 12.50 -17.56
C PHE A 359 -2.21 11.65 -18.70
N LEU A 360 -0.92 11.80 -18.98
CA LEU A 360 -0.25 11.10 -20.06
C LEU A 360 0.46 9.87 -19.53
N LEU A 361 0.00 8.67 -19.91
CA LEU A 361 0.67 7.42 -19.57
C LEU A 361 2.05 7.34 -20.23
N VAL A 362 3.06 6.92 -19.46
CA VAL A 362 4.43 6.78 -19.94
C VAL A 362 5.07 5.46 -19.53
N GLY A 363 5.92 4.96 -20.41
CA GLY A 363 6.91 3.93 -20.08
C GLY A 363 8.23 4.58 -19.76
N LEU A 364 8.88 4.15 -18.68
CA LEU A 364 10.19 4.63 -18.27
C LEU A 364 11.30 3.72 -18.81
N VAL A 365 12.35 4.33 -19.32
CA VAL A 365 13.56 3.66 -19.78
C VAL A 365 14.75 4.32 -19.10
N GLU A 366 15.64 3.55 -18.52
CA GLU A 366 16.89 4.06 -18.00
C GLU A 366 17.91 4.21 -19.10
N ALA A 367 18.48 5.41 -19.27
CA ALA A 367 19.51 5.71 -20.22
C ALA A 367 20.54 6.66 -19.59
N ASN A 368 21.82 6.28 -19.59
CA ASN A 368 22.92 7.11 -19.03
C ASN A 368 22.65 7.61 -17.60
N GLU A 369 22.21 6.72 -16.70
CA GLU A 369 21.90 7.02 -15.29
C GLU A 369 20.72 7.99 -15.08
N ALA A 370 19.91 8.23 -16.10
CA ALA A 370 18.71 9.05 -16.05
C ALA A 370 17.50 8.34 -16.66
N PHE A 371 16.29 8.69 -16.21
CA PHE A 371 15.08 8.15 -16.82
C PHE A 371 14.63 8.98 -18.02
N VAL A 372 14.18 8.26 -19.05
CA VAL A 372 13.52 8.84 -20.22
C VAL A 372 12.10 8.29 -20.29
N ALA A 373 11.12 9.19 -20.35
CA ALA A 373 9.69 8.86 -20.38
C ALA A 373 9.18 8.83 -21.83
N TYR A 374 8.75 7.65 -22.27
CA TYR A 374 8.12 7.47 -23.58
C TYR A 374 6.61 7.49 -23.45
N PRO A 375 5.91 8.42 -24.13
CA PRO A 375 4.45 8.42 -24.14
C PRO A 375 3.90 7.10 -24.68
N MET A 376 3.00 6.49 -23.95
CA MET A 376 2.25 5.31 -24.38
C MET A 376 0.98 5.76 -25.10
N GLY A 377 0.47 4.90 -25.99
CA GLY A 377 -0.58 5.24 -26.96
C GLY A 377 -1.78 6.03 -26.40
N LYS A 378 -2.35 6.88 -27.23
CA LYS A 378 -3.50 7.74 -26.89
C LYS A 378 -4.80 6.94 -27.05
N GLY A 379 -5.43 6.56 -25.95
CA GLY A 379 -6.75 5.94 -25.98
C GLY A 379 -7.29 5.64 -24.60
N SER A 380 -8.46 6.20 -24.27
CA SER A 380 -9.13 6.00 -22.98
C SER A 380 -9.67 4.59 -22.79
N GLY A 381 -9.83 3.80 -23.87
CA GLY A 381 -10.35 2.44 -23.84
C GLY A 381 -9.29 1.32 -23.74
N SER A 382 -8.00 1.65 -23.66
CA SER A 382 -6.93 0.63 -23.65
C SER A 382 -6.57 0.16 -22.25
N VAL A 383 -7.03 -1.02 -21.87
CA VAL A 383 -6.66 -1.69 -20.60
C VAL A 383 -5.18 -2.08 -20.59
N THR A 384 -4.66 -2.58 -21.74
CA THR A 384 -3.27 -3.04 -21.85
C THR A 384 -2.27 -1.90 -21.76
N THR A 385 -2.57 -0.73 -22.32
CA THR A 385 -1.70 0.45 -22.19
C THR A 385 -1.53 0.84 -20.73
N PHE A 386 -2.62 0.83 -19.95
CA PHE A 386 -2.57 1.14 -18.52
C PHE A 386 -1.75 0.10 -17.76
N SER A 387 -1.94 -1.21 -18.03
CA SER A 387 -1.22 -2.27 -17.31
C SER A 387 0.29 -2.31 -17.61
N HIS A 388 0.71 -1.78 -18.76
CA HIS A 388 2.12 -1.76 -19.18
C HIS A 388 2.82 -0.42 -18.88
N ALA A 389 2.07 0.61 -18.45
CA ALA A 389 2.67 1.89 -18.09
C ALA A 389 3.38 1.81 -16.74
N ASP A 390 4.52 2.48 -16.61
CA ASP A 390 5.21 2.62 -15.33
C ASP A 390 4.65 3.76 -14.50
N GLY A 391 4.12 4.76 -15.18
CA GLY A 391 3.62 5.95 -14.53
C GLY A 391 2.86 6.86 -15.51
N PHE A 392 2.57 8.04 -15.03
CA PHE A 392 1.97 9.08 -15.85
C PHE A 392 2.59 10.45 -15.55
N VAL A 393 2.54 11.32 -16.54
CA VAL A 393 2.89 12.73 -16.43
C VAL A 393 1.61 13.54 -16.36
N THR A 394 1.50 14.43 -15.40
CA THR A 394 0.41 15.42 -15.36
C THR A 394 0.84 16.66 -16.13
N ILE A 395 0.11 16.97 -17.22
CA ILE A 395 0.33 18.17 -18.01
C ILE A 395 -0.74 19.18 -17.59
N ASP A 396 -0.28 20.34 -17.09
CA ASP A 396 -1.14 21.40 -16.62
C ASP A 396 -2.02 21.97 -17.75
N ARG A 397 -3.22 22.44 -17.40
CA ARG A 397 -4.21 23.01 -18.33
C ARG A 397 -3.73 24.22 -19.14
N HIS A 398 -2.65 24.87 -18.71
CA HIS A 398 -2.03 26.02 -19.39
C HIS A 398 -0.86 25.63 -20.30
N HIS A 399 -0.46 24.34 -20.32
CA HIS A 399 0.61 23.82 -21.16
C HIS A 399 0.06 23.11 -22.39
N GLU A 400 0.39 23.65 -23.59
CA GLU A 400 0.02 23.03 -24.88
C GLU A 400 1.08 22.05 -25.39
N ILE A 401 2.34 22.26 -25.02
CA ILE A 401 3.45 21.51 -25.56
C ILE A 401 4.42 21.12 -24.44
N VAL A 402 4.72 19.83 -24.33
CA VAL A 402 5.89 19.34 -23.59
C VAL A 402 6.97 19.02 -24.62
N ALA A 403 8.11 19.70 -24.55
CA ALA A 403 9.18 19.56 -25.53
C ALA A 403 9.93 18.20 -25.37
N ALA A 404 10.56 17.77 -26.45
CA ALA A 404 11.49 16.65 -26.33
C ALA A 404 12.70 17.05 -25.48
N ASN A 405 13.15 16.16 -24.58
CA ASN A 405 14.19 16.34 -23.57
C ASN A 405 13.85 17.35 -22.44
N GLU A 406 12.58 17.78 -22.33
CA GLU A 406 12.10 18.57 -21.20
C GLU A 406 12.13 17.73 -19.92
N ASP A 407 12.56 18.35 -18.82
CA ASP A 407 12.55 17.69 -17.50
C ASP A 407 11.12 17.64 -16.97
N ILE A 408 10.70 16.46 -16.57
CA ILE A 408 9.33 16.17 -16.10
C ILE A 408 9.37 15.31 -14.85
N ASN A 409 8.29 15.34 -14.08
CA ASN A 409 8.06 14.41 -12.99
C ASN A 409 7.03 13.36 -13.40
N VAL A 410 7.40 12.09 -13.27
CA VAL A 410 6.51 10.96 -13.52
C VAL A 410 5.98 10.44 -12.21
N THR A 411 4.66 10.43 -12.05
CA THR A 411 3.97 9.77 -10.94
C THR A 411 3.89 8.29 -11.23
N LEU A 412 4.44 7.45 -10.34
CA LEU A 412 4.46 5.99 -10.52
C LEU A 412 3.10 5.36 -10.24
N LEU A 413 2.70 4.39 -11.07
CA LEU A 413 1.46 3.62 -10.90
C LEU A 413 1.62 2.45 -9.91
N GLY A 414 2.84 2.08 -9.57
CA GLY A 414 3.16 1.04 -8.60
C GLY A 414 4.08 1.55 -7.49
N ARG A 415 4.22 0.75 -6.43
CA ARG A 415 5.12 1.10 -5.31
C ARG A 415 6.60 0.98 -5.67
N ASN A 416 6.93 0.11 -6.62
CA ASN A 416 8.30 -0.16 -7.05
C ASN A 416 8.38 -0.07 -8.57
N LEU A 417 9.27 0.78 -9.08
CA LEU A 417 9.63 0.79 -10.48
C LEU A 417 10.49 -0.44 -10.76
N GLN A 418 10.05 -1.27 -11.70
CA GLN A 418 10.86 -2.38 -12.22
C GLN A 418 11.56 -1.94 -13.49
N ILE A 419 12.87 -1.72 -13.38
CA ILE A 419 13.70 -1.39 -14.54
C ILE A 419 13.83 -2.65 -15.40
N ALA A 420 13.57 -2.52 -16.69
CA ALA A 420 13.69 -3.64 -17.62
C ALA A 420 15.14 -3.79 -18.10
N ASP A 421 15.64 -5.03 -18.16
CA ASP A 421 16.97 -5.36 -18.69
C ASP A 421 17.02 -5.11 -20.21
N LEU A 422 15.88 -5.28 -20.89
CA LEU A 422 15.72 -5.07 -22.32
C LEU A 422 14.45 -4.26 -22.62
N VAL A 423 14.60 -3.16 -23.33
CA VAL A 423 13.48 -2.35 -23.81
C VAL A 423 13.38 -2.44 -25.32
N VAL A 424 12.24 -2.88 -25.81
CA VAL A 424 11.91 -2.93 -27.25
C VAL A 424 10.96 -1.79 -27.57
N ILE A 425 11.35 -0.89 -28.47
CA ILE A 425 10.55 0.27 -28.88
C ILE A 425 10.27 0.17 -30.38
N GLY A 426 8.99 0.06 -30.77
CA GLY A 426 8.65 -0.08 -32.17
C GLY A 426 7.21 -0.49 -32.43
N SER A 427 7.00 -1.26 -33.49
CA SER A 427 5.69 -1.82 -33.81
C SER A 427 5.46 -3.13 -33.08
N HIS A 428 4.25 -3.35 -32.62
CA HIS A 428 3.83 -4.60 -32.02
C HIS A 428 3.52 -5.67 -33.08
N CYS A 429 3.89 -6.91 -32.77
CA CYS A 429 3.40 -8.10 -33.48
C CYS A 429 3.52 -9.33 -32.56
N THR A 430 2.72 -10.36 -32.84
CA THR A 430 2.71 -11.64 -32.08
C THR A 430 4.07 -12.31 -31.98
N GLY A 431 4.93 -12.15 -33.00
CA GLY A 431 6.29 -12.71 -32.97
C GLY A 431 7.17 -12.06 -31.90
N ILE A 432 7.03 -10.76 -31.67
CA ILE A 432 7.70 -10.05 -30.56
C ILE A 432 7.22 -10.57 -29.22
N ASP A 433 5.92 -10.77 -29.04
CA ASP A 433 5.37 -11.29 -27.77
C ASP A 433 5.96 -12.67 -27.42
N LEU A 434 6.06 -13.57 -28.42
CA LEU A 434 6.67 -14.89 -28.24
C LEU A 434 8.16 -14.79 -27.87
N LEU A 435 8.89 -13.89 -28.52
CA LEU A 435 10.32 -13.66 -28.25
C LEU A 435 10.52 -13.12 -26.82
N LEU A 436 9.75 -12.10 -26.43
CA LEU A 436 9.85 -11.52 -25.09
C LEU A 436 9.43 -12.52 -24.01
N ALA A 437 8.41 -13.35 -24.26
CA ALA A 437 8.02 -14.41 -23.34
C ALA A 437 9.14 -15.45 -23.17
N GLU A 438 9.90 -15.77 -24.22
CA GLU A 438 11.04 -16.67 -24.12
C GLU A 438 12.20 -16.04 -23.33
N LEU A 439 12.51 -14.77 -23.58
CA LEU A 439 13.53 -14.03 -22.84
C LEU A 439 13.18 -13.98 -21.34
N GLN A 440 11.92 -13.76 -20.99
CA GLN A 440 11.47 -13.75 -19.60
C GLN A 440 11.63 -15.11 -18.91
N ARG A 441 11.39 -16.24 -19.64
CA ARG A 441 11.69 -17.59 -19.11
C ARG A 441 13.18 -17.79 -18.82
N GLN A 442 14.04 -17.08 -19.52
CA GLN A 442 15.49 -17.07 -19.33
C GLN A 442 15.95 -16.05 -18.27
N GLY A 443 15.03 -15.39 -17.57
CA GLY A 443 15.30 -14.44 -16.50
C GLY A 443 15.58 -13.00 -16.97
N VAL A 444 15.40 -12.70 -18.26
CA VAL A 444 15.54 -11.33 -18.78
C VAL A 444 14.22 -10.59 -18.65
N ASN A 445 14.17 -9.60 -17.78
CA ASN A 445 13.01 -8.71 -17.66
C ASN A 445 12.96 -7.79 -18.89
N SER A 446 11.93 -7.95 -19.71
CA SER A 446 11.81 -7.21 -20.96
C SER A 446 10.54 -6.36 -21.02
N LYS A 447 10.63 -5.22 -21.71
CA LYS A 447 9.54 -4.26 -21.87
C LYS A 447 9.33 -3.91 -23.32
N LEU A 448 8.07 -3.89 -23.75
CA LEU A 448 7.67 -3.45 -25.09
C LEU A 448 6.94 -2.10 -25.01
N ILE A 449 7.46 -1.11 -25.73
CA ILE A 449 6.83 0.19 -25.93
C ILE A 449 6.38 0.31 -27.38
N SER A 450 5.07 0.18 -27.60
CA SER A 450 4.47 0.20 -28.94
C SER A 450 4.24 1.63 -29.43
N VAL A 451 5.13 2.14 -30.27
CA VAL A 451 5.07 3.53 -30.81
C VAL A 451 5.09 3.58 -32.35
N GLY A 452 5.07 2.42 -33.00
CA GLY A 452 5.21 2.28 -34.44
C GLY A 452 6.67 2.29 -34.91
N SER A 453 6.93 1.80 -36.13
CA SER A 453 8.28 1.57 -36.66
C SER A 453 9.09 2.86 -36.81
N THR A 454 8.48 3.93 -37.29
CA THR A 454 9.19 5.22 -37.51
C THR A 454 9.67 5.83 -36.18
N ALA A 455 8.83 5.79 -35.14
CA ALA A 455 9.19 6.27 -33.80
C ALA A 455 10.23 5.33 -33.12
N GLY A 456 10.16 4.02 -33.40
CA GLY A 456 11.16 3.05 -32.94
C GLY A 456 12.56 3.34 -33.51
N VAL A 457 12.66 3.64 -34.80
CA VAL A 457 13.95 4.04 -35.41
C VAL A 457 14.48 5.36 -34.83
N ALA A 458 13.59 6.31 -34.54
CA ALA A 458 13.98 7.57 -33.88
C ALA A 458 14.46 7.35 -32.44
N ALA A 459 13.87 6.42 -31.71
CA ALA A 459 14.27 6.05 -30.35
C ALA A 459 15.65 5.40 -30.32
N ALA A 460 15.99 4.54 -31.29
CA ALA A 460 17.29 3.89 -31.39
C ALA A 460 18.47 4.85 -31.65
N ARG A 461 18.20 6.10 -32.01
CA ARG A 461 19.23 7.15 -32.25
C ARG A 461 19.49 8.02 -31.02
N ARG A 462 18.81 7.79 -29.96
CA ARG A 462 18.89 8.54 -28.68
C ARG A 462 19.52 7.73 -27.57
#